data_deb48d49b5cca4380c28f9b9f8a909c1
#
_entry.id   deb48d49b5cca4380c28f9b9f8a909c1
#
_cell.length_a   1.000
_cell.length_b   1.000
_cell.length_c   1.000
_cell.angle_alpha   90.00
_cell.angle_beta   90.00
_cell.angle_gamma   90.00
#
_symmetry.space_group_name_H-M   'P 1'
#
loop_
_entity.id
_entity.type
_entity.pdbx_description
1 polymer ?
#
loop_
_entity_poly.entity_id
_entity_poly.type
_entity_poly.pdbx_seq_one_letter_code
_entity_poly.pdbx_strand_id
1 'polypeptide(L)'
;MEMKNEVCDNAKCGSIINVGILLLVWFLTRFVVSNETGKVWWMNNLNKLKAIFASSGYVDAQSWYIAQMASQFDGSAKPAPIAKDQPAKQDAPDSQFPKSTLTADQILTMKKWFAVSGPTDAKVTIIEYTDPECPFCIRHTNAKTIDDVMKAFNGKVNHIVKPVQWVNHDNTEYKSIATICAGKIWWDKAYYEMFEKIMWSSTQQVMVPKEKVTDFAKELWLDNAKFTACTTSTEAKAIYTANRAEAQSVKANGTPGNLIINNTTNETTLVAGAYPLDQFKTLIEPMVK
;
A
#
# COMPACT_ATOMS: atom_id res chain seq x y z
N MET A 1 2.27 1.28 -55.56
CA MET A 1 2.57 0.40 -54.44
C MET A 1 2.08 1.15 -53.20
N GLU A 2 0.79 0.98 -52.89
CA GLU A 2 0.11 1.71 -51.80
C GLU A 2 0.44 1.04 -50.48
N MET A 3 1.03 1.82 -49.55
CA MET A 3 1.19 1.39 -48.17
C MET A 3 -0.14 1.62 -47.45
N LYS A 4 -0.84 0.56 -47.10
CA LYS A 4 -1.98 0.58 -46.20
C LYS A 4 -1.52 1.00 -44.79
N ASN A 5 -2.01 2.13 -44.31
CA ASN A 5 -1.96 2.52 -42.90
C ASN A 5 -2.89 1.61 -42.11
N GLU A 6 -2.36 0.58 -41.47
CA GLU A 6 -3.09 -0.14 -40.41
C GLU A 6 -3.08 0.71 -39.14
N VAL A 7 -4.26 1.19 -38.79
CA VAL A 7 -4.53 1.90 -37.53
C VAL A 7 -4.44 0.84 -36.41
N CYS A 8 -3.45 0.95 -35.57
CA CYS A 8 -3.29 0.12 -34.38
C CYS A 8 -4.47 0.33 -33.41
N ASP A 9 -5.07 -0.77 -32.97
CA ASP A 9 -6.12 -0.80 -31.95
C ASP A 9 -5.54 -0.32 -30.60
N ASN A 10 -6.14 0.71 -29.99
CA ASN A 10 -5.58 1.48 -28.87
C ASN A 10 -5.15 0.63 -27.65
N ALA A 11 -5.76 -0.53 -27.42
CA ALA A 11 -5.44 -1.39 -26.28
C ALA A 11 -4.14 -2.21 -26.46
N LYS A 12 -3.81 -2.58 -27.71
CA LYS A 12 -2.58 -3.35 -27.99
C LYS A 12 -1.35 -2.47 -28.18
N CYS A 13 -1.51 -1.25 -28.70
CA CYS A 13 -0.40 -0.29 -28.84
C CYS A 13 0.13 0.22 -27.50
N GLY A 14 -0.73 0.43 -26.50
CA GLY A 14 -0.31 0.87 -25.16
C GLY A 14 0.62 -0.14 -24.46
N SER A 15 0.34 -1.44 -24.60
CA SER A 15 1.15 -2.51 -23.99
C SER A 15 2.51 -2.68 -24.68
N ILE A 16 2.56 -2.54 -26.01
CA ILE A 16 3.82 -2.66 -26.78
C ILE A 16 4.72 -1.44 -26.53
N ILE A 17 4.14 -0.25 -26.39
CA ILE A 17 4.89 0.97 -26.07
C ILE A 17 5.51 0.88 -24.66
N ASN A 18 4.80 0.34 -23.67
CA ASN A 18 5.32 0.17 -22.31
C ASN A 18 6.47 -0.86 -22.24
N VAL A 19 6.36 -1.99 -22.95
CA VAL A 19 7.44 -2.98 -23.03
C VAL A 19 8.63 -2.44 -23.81
N GLY A 20 8.39 -1.71 -24.90
CA GLY A 20 9.44 -1.06 -25.69
C GLY A 20 10.21 -0.02 -24.89
N ILE A 21 9.52 0.80 -24.09
CA ILE A 21 10.16 1.80 -23.21
C ILE A 21 10.97 1.13 -22.09
N LEU A 22 10.47 0.06 -21.49
CA LEU A 22 11.19 -0.69 -20.46
C LEU A 22 12.45 -1.38 -21.02
N LEU A 23 12.36 -1.97 -22.21
CA LEU A 23 13.51 -2.57 -22.89
C LEU A 23 14.53 -1.50 -23.33
N LEU A 24 14.06 -0.33 -23.77
CA LEU A 24 14.92 0.78 -24.15
C LEU A 24 15.64 1.38 -22.94
N VAL A 25 14.97 1.53 -21.83
CA VAL A 25 15.56 1.97 -20.56
C VAL A 25 16.55 0.94 -20.04
N TRP A 26 16.24 -0.37 -20.12
CA TRP A 26 17.14 -1.45 -19.72
C TRP A 26 18.39 -1.52 -20.62
N PHE A 27 18.22 -1.37 -21.93
CA PHE A 27 19.32 -1.38 -22.90
C PHE A 27 20.22 -0.14 -22.75
N LEU A 28 19.62 1.03 -22.55
CA LEU A 28 20.34 2.29 -22.32
C LEU A 28 21.11 2.26 -20.99
N THR A 29 20.54 1.73 -19.92
CA THR A 29 21.23 1.62 -18.63
C THR A 29 22.39 0.62 -18.67
N ARG A 30 22.29 -0.46 -19.45
CA ARG A 30 23.34 -1.48 -19.50
C ARG A 30 24.41 -1.22 -20.54
N PHE A 31 24.11 -0.54 -21.64
CA PHE A 31 25.05 -0.30 -22.75
C PHE A 31 25.59 1.13 -22.80
N VAL A 32 24.78 2.14 -22.49
CA VAL A 32 25.17 3.56 -22.61
C VAL A 32 25.90 4.04 -21.36
N VAL A 33 25.59 3.49 -20.19
CA VAL A 33 26.21 3.89 -18.91
C VAL A 33 27.55 3.19 -18.63
N SER A 34 27.94 2.23 -19.47
CA SER A 34 29.23 1.53 -19.31
C SER A 34 30.45 2.31 -19.82
N ASN A 35 30.25 3.44 -20.50
CA ASN A 35 31.33 4.30 -20.93
C ASN A 35 31.12 5.77 -20.55
N GLU A 36 32.20 6.56 -20.45
CA GLU A 36 32.17 7.95 -19.99
C GLU A 36 31.33 8.87 -20.89
N THR A 37 31.33 8.65 -22.20
CA THR A 37 30.53 9.41 -23.17
C THR A 37 29.00 9.17 -23.00
N GLY A 38 28.62 7.94 -22.67
CA GLY A 38 27.22 7.59 -22.40
C GLY A 38 26.70 8.22 -21.12
N LYS A 39 27.52 8.31 -20.08
CA LYS A 39 27.18 9.00 -18.82
C LYS A 39 26.91 10.49 -19.06
N VAL A 40 27.77 11.16 -19.82
CA VAL A 40 27.58 12.60 -20.14
C VAL A 40 26.30 12.83 -20.96
N TRP A 41 26.04 11.98 -21.96
CA TRP A 41 24.80 12.08 -22.74
C TRP A 41 23.55 11.91 -21.88
N TRP A 42 23.57 10.93 -20.98
CA TRP A 42 22.45 10.66 -20.06
C TRP A 42 22.19 11.86 -19.13
N MET A 43 23.24 12.41 -18.53
CA MET A 43 23.15 13.58 -17.65
C MET A 43 22.55 14.79 -18.37
N ASN A 44 22.99 15.07 -19.61
CA ASN A 44 22.50 16.20 -20.40
C ASN A 44 21.03 16.05 -20.84
N ASN A 45 20.52 14.83 -20.94
CA ASN A 45 19.14 14.57 -21.36
C ASN A 45 18.19 14.24 -20.19
N LEU A 46 18.69 14.05 -18.98
CA LEU A 46 17.88 13.74 -17.79
C LEU A 46 16.85 14.80 -17.49
N ASN A 47 17.18 16.08 -17.64
CA ASN A 47 16.24 17.19 -17.41
C ASN A 47 15.15 17.26 -18.48
N LYS A 48 15.44 16.87 -19.72
CA LYS A 48 14.42 16.76 -20.78
C LYS A 48 13.46 15.60 -20.53
N LEU A 49 13.98 14.45 -20.06
CA LEU A 49 13.17 13.32 -19.68
C LEU A 49 12.29 13.64 -18.46
N LYS A 50 12.82 14.32 -17.45
CA LYS A 50 12.03 14.81 -16.30
C LYS A 50 10.86 15.70 -16.74
N ALA A 51 11.08 16.60 -17.71
CA ALA A 51 10.00 17.47 -18.22
C ALA A 51 8.92 16.68 -18.97
N ILE A 52 9.28 15.65 -19.72
CA ILE A 52 8.35 14.78 -20.45
C ILE A 52 7.51 13.95 -19.46
N PHE A 53 8.13 13.42 -18.40
CA PHE A 53 7.40 12.67 -17.37
C PHE A 53 6.52 13.55 -16.49
N ALA A 54 6.96 14.79 -16.18
CA ALA A 54 6.15 15.75 -15.44
C ALA A 54 4.87 16.17 -16.19
N SER A 55 4.91 16.23 -17.51
CA SER A 55 3.74 16.56 -18.34
C SER A 55 2.73 15.43 -18.47
N SER A 56 3.10 14.20 -18.13
CA SER A 56 2.25 13.00 -18.23
C SER A 56 1.47 12.63 -16.95
N GLY A 57 1.56 13.44 -15.88
CA GLY A 57 0.88 13.18 -14.61
C GLY A 57 1.46 12.01 -13.76
N TYR A 58 2.61 11.49 -14.14
CA TYR A 58 3.27 10.35 -13.48
C TYR A 58 4.29 10.79 -12.40
N VAL A 59 3.98 11.83 -11.62
CA VAL A 59 5.04 12.67 -11.01
C VAL A 59 5.61 12.15 -9.69
N ASP A 60 4.95 11.34 -8.86
CA ASP A 60 5.42 11.17 -7.48
C ASP A 60 6.28 9.93 -7.15
N ALA A 61 5.96 8.77 -7.65
CA ALA A 61 6.73 7.56 -7.29
C ALA A 61 7.97 7.32 -8.18
N GLN A 62 7.92 7.71 -9.45
CA GLN A 62 9.04 7.53 -10.38
C GLN A 62 10.08 8.65 -10.30
N SER A 63 9.69 9.86 -9.92
CA SER A 63 10.65 10.97 -9.73
C SER A 63 11.62 10.69 -8.59
N TRP A 64 11.18 10.04 -7.52
CA TRP A 64 12.05 9.58 -6.43
C TRP A 64 13.03 8.51 -6.90
N TYR A 65 12.56 7.52 -7.68
CA TYR A 65 13.41 6.44 -8.21
C TYR A 65 14.44 6.97 -9.21
N ILE A 66 14.04 7.91 -10.08
CA ILE A 66 14.94 8.57 -11.04
C ILE A 66 15.95 9.48 -10.30
N ALA A 67 15.54 10.18 -9.25
CA ALA A 67 16.44 10.99 -8.44
C ALA A 67 17.46 10.13 -7.68
N GLN A 68 17.05 8.98 -7.18
CA GLN A 68 17.94 8.03 -6.50
C GLN A 68 18.93 7.38 -7.48
N MET A 69 18.49 7.06 -8.69
CA MET A 69 19.40 6.58 -9.75
C MET A 69 20.37 7.67 -10.21
N ALA A 70 19.91 8.93 -10.36
CA ALA A 70 20.77 10.04 -10.74
C ALA A 70 21.88 10.31 -9.70
N SER A 71 21.59 10.18 -8.41
CA SER A 71 22.59 10.35 -7.34
C SER A 71 23.66 9.26 -7.31
N GLN A 72 23.40 8.11 -7.92
CA GLN A 72 24.40 7.04 -8.08
C GLN A 72 25.38 7.30 -9.26
N PHE A 73 25.02 8.21 -10.17
CA PHE A 73 25.77 8.46 -11.40
C PHE A 73 26.50 9.80 -11.46
N ASP A 74 26.21 10.75 -10.57
CA ASP A 74 26.83 12.08 -10.59
C ASP A 74 28.24 12.11 -9.96
N GLY A 75 28.72 10.97 -9.45
CA GLY A 75 30.07 10.83 -8.88
C GLY A 75 30.31 11.62 -7.60
N SER A 76 29.30 12.36 -7.09
CA SER A 76 29.38 13.14 -5.85
C SER A 76 29.01 12.32 -4.63
N ALA A 77 28.35 11.17 -4.82
CA ALA A 77 28.08 10.24 -3.75
C ALA A 77 29.24 9.23 -3.64
N LYS A 78 30.16 9.42 -2.69
CA LYS A 78 30.80 8.27 -2.06
C LYS A 78 29.69 7.28 -1.73
N PRO A 79 29.85 5.95 -2.04
CA PRO A 79 28.89 4.98 -1.55
C PRO A 79 28.83 5.18 -0.03
N ALA A 80 27.72 5.72 0.43
CA ALA A 80 27.42 5.71 1.86
C ALA A 80 27.50 4.23 2.25
N PRO A 81 28.22 3.87 3.33
CA PRO A 81 28.12 2.53 3.87
C PRO A 81 26.64 2.23 3.95
N ILE A 82 26.22 1.03 3.52
CA ILE A 82 24.89 0.52 3.78
C ILE A 82 24.72 0.72 5.28
N ALA A 83 24.05 1.78 5.67
CA ALA A 83 23.78 2.07 7.06
C ALA A 83 22.87 0.95 7.51
N LYS A 84 23.43 -0.02 8.23
CA LYS A 84 22.70 -0.83 9.15
C LYS A 84 21.90 0.17 10.00
N ASP A 85 20.59 0.12 9.83
CA ASP A 85 19.57 0.70 10.70
C ASP A 85 20.10 1.79 11.66
N GLN A 86 20.29 3.00 11.17
CA GLN A 86 20.23 4.17 12.03
C GLN A 86 18.83 4.76 11.87
N PRO A 87 18.01 4.75 12.92
CA PRO A 87 16.81 5.52 12.94
C PRO A 87 17.21 6.99 12.75
N ALA A 88 16.73 7.59 11.66
CA ALA A 88 16.76 9.03 11.56
C ALA A 88 15.97 9.56 12.77
N LYS A 89 16.70 10.12 13.75
CA LYS A 89 16.12 11.06 14.70
C LYS A 89 15.72 12.28 13.91
N GLN A 90 14.55 12.20 13.27
CA GLN A 90 13.81 13.38 12.92
C GLN A 90 12.91 13.65 14.13
N ASP A 91 13.24 14.72 14.86
CA ASP A 91 12.25 15.44 15.64
C ASP A 91 11.19 15.91 14.64
N ALA A 92 10.23 15.03 14.36
CA ALA A 92 9.13 15.32 13.45
C ALA A 92 8.29 16.40 14.14
N PRO A 93 8.09 17.57 13.53
CA PRO A 93 7.18 18.54 14.09
C PRO A 93 5.79 17.88 14.19
N ASP A 94 5.06 18.16 15.25
CA ASP A 94 3.72 17.64 15.57
C ASP A 94 2.71 17.82 14.39
N SER A 95 3.09 18.60 13.39
CA SER A 95 2.35 18.85 12.15
C SER A 95 2.42 17.73 11.09
N GLN A 96 3.36 16.77 11.23
CA GLN A 96 3.52 15.69 10.22
C GLN A 96 2.39 14.65 10.30
N PHE A 97 1.82 14.43 11.49
CA PHE A 97 0.75 13.47 11.72
C PHE A 97 -0.49 14.20 12.22
N PRO A 98 -1.46 14.45 11.34
CA PRO A 98 -2.68 15.17 11.69
C PRO A 98 -3.40 14.49 12.85
N LYS A 99 -3.67 15.27 13.90
CA LYS A 99 -4.47 14.85 15.04
C LYS A 99 -5.88 15.40 14.91
N SER A 100 -6.85 14.63 15.37
CA SER A 100 -8.24 15.05 15.51
C SER A 100 -8.91 14.33 16.67
N THR A 101 -10.09 14.80 17.06
CA THR A 101 -10.92 14.11 18.04
C THR A 101 -12.20 13.72 17.34
N LEU A 102 -12.54 12.44 17.40
CA LEU A 102 -13.80 11.91 16.90
C LEU A 102 -14.81 11.76 18.06
N THR A 103 -16.09 11.77 17.73
CA THR A 103 -17.11 11.43 18.73
C THR A 103 -17.04 9.95 19.08
N ALA A 104 -17.52 9.58 20.28
CA ALA A 104 -17.59 8.19 20.69
C ALA A 104 -18.42 7.34 19.70
N ASP A 105 -19.52 7.89 19.17
CA ASP A 105 -20.37 7.20 18.18
C ASP A 105 -19.65 6.97 16.84
N GLN A 106 -18.84 7.94 16.39
CA GLN A 106 -18.02 7.76 15.19
C GLN A 106 -17.01 6.64 15.39
N ILE A 107 -16.28 6.64 16.51
CA ILE A 107 -15.31 5.60 16.83
C ILE A 107 -15.99 4.24 16.97
N LEU A 108 -17.13 4.17 17.68
CA LEU A 108 -17.89 2.95 17.82
C LEU A 108 -18.32 2.39 16.46
N THR A 109 -18.81 3.25 15.57
CA THR A 109 -19.19 2.87 14.20
C THR A 109 -17.99 2.34 13.41
N MET A 110 -16.86 3.01 13.48
CA MET A 110 -15.63 2.62 12.79
C MET A 110 -15.06 1.30 13.33
N LYS A 111 -15.13 1.07 14.65
CA LYS A 111 -14.68 -0.16 15.32
C LYS A 111 -15.68 -1.31 15.19
N LYS A 112 -16.93 -1.03 14.85
CA LYS A 112 -17.94 -2.06 14.60
C LYS A 112 -17.62 -2.81 13.31
N TRP A 113 -16.62 -3.63 13.40
CA TRP A 113 -16.11 -4.45 12.31
C TRP A 113 -16.12 -5.92 12.72
N PHE A 114 -16.28 -6.80 11.77
CA PHE A 114 -16.41 -8.23 12.01
C PHE A 114 -15.06 -8.96 12.17
N ALA A 115 -13.94 -8.27 12.00
CA ALA A 115 -12.60 -8.85 12.15
C ALA A 115 -11.69 -7.87 12.90
N VAL A 116 -11.19 -8.31 14.06
CA VAL A 116 -10.26 -7.55 14.90
C VAL A 116 -9.10 -8.46 15.28
N SER A 117 -7.87 -8.02 15.04
CA SER A 117 -6.67 -8.70 15.53
C SER A 117 -6.24 -8.10 16.87
N GLY A 118 -6.07 -8.93 17.89
CA GLY A 118 -5.70 -8.52 19.24
C GLY A 118 -6.89 -8.32 20.18
N PRO A 119 -6.65 -7.85 21.42
CA PRO A 119 -7.69 -7.72 22.45
C PRO A 119 -8.76 -6.67 22.08
N THR A 120 -10.00 -6.99 22.31
CA THR A 120 -11.14 -6.06 22.04
C THR A 120 -11.19 -4.88 22.97
N ASP A 121 -10.60 -4.98 24.16
CA ASP A 121 -10.49 -3.96 25.21
C ASP A 121 -9.15 -3.20 25.19
N ALA A 122 -8.38 -3.29 24.11
CA ALA A 122 -7.12 -2.60 23.96
C ALA A 122 -7.25 -1.09 24.17
N LYS A 123 -6.21 -0.47 24.76
CA LYS A 123 -6.16 1.00 24.99
C LYS A 123 -6.05 1.80 23.69
N VAL A 124 -5.49 1.19 22.65
CA VAL A 124 -5.32 1.80 21.33
C VAL A 124 -5.84 0.88 20.25
N THR A 125 -6.57 1.44 19.29
CA THR A 125 -6.97 0.75 18.06
C THR A 125 -6.23 1.38 16.88
N ILE A 126 -5.64 0.55 16.01
CA ILE A 126 -5.14 0.98 14.71
C ILE A 126 -6.13 0.50 13.65
N ILE A 127 -6.73 1.43 12.90
CA ILE A 127 -7.50 1.10 11.70
C ILE A 127 -6.61 1.35 10.49
N GLU A 128 -6.24 0.29 9.78
CA GLU A 128 -5.44 0.37 8.57
C GLU A 128 -6.35 0.36 7.34
N TYR A 129 -6.36 1.46 6.61
CA TYR A 129 -6.93 1.54 5.27
C TYR A 129 -5.89 1.12 4.26
N THR A 130 -6.10 0.00 3.61
CA THR A 130 -5.07 -0.69 2.81
C THR A 130 -5.61 -1.14 1.45
N ASP A 131 -4.74 -1.23 0.47
CA ASP A 131 -5.05 -1.71 -0.87
C ASP A 131 -4.19 -2.94 -1.18
N PRO A 132 -4.79 -4.11 -1.44
CA PRO A 132 -4.05 -5.35 -1.69
C PRO A 132 -3.22 -5.35 -2.99
N GLU A 133 -3.30 -4.31 -3.81
CA GLU A 133 -2.47 -4.11 -4.99
C GLU A 133 -1.54 -2.87 -4.89
N CYS A 134 -1.59 -2.14 -3.78
CA CYS A 134 -0.69 -1.02 -3.56
C CYS A 134 0.71 -1.51 -3.14
N PRO A 135 1.79 -1.15 -3.88
CA PRO A 135 3.16 -1.58 -3.54
C PRO A 135 3.60 -1.18 -2.13
N PHE A 136 3.15 -0.03 -1.65
CA PHE A 136 3.47 0.45 -0.30
C PHE A 136 2.74 -0.33 0.79
N CYS A 137 1.48 -0.75 0.53
CA CYS A 137 0.72 -1.62 1.43
C CYS A 137 1.37 -3.01 1.53
N ILE A 138 1.73 -3.58 0.39
CA ILE A 138 2.44 -4.87 0.33
C ILE A 138 3.75 -4.79 1.11
N ARG A 139 4.53 -3.74 0.93
CA ARG A 139 5.76 -3.51 1.71
C ARG A 139 5.47 -3.40 3.20
N HIS A 140 4.45 -2.65 3.60
CA HIS A 140 4.07 -2.42 4.99
C HIS A 140 3.68 -3.72 5.70
N THR A 141 2.82 -4.50 5.07
CA THR A 141 2.38 -5.81 5.59
C THR A 141 3.53 -6.83 5.61
N ASN A 142 4.34 -6.91 4.52
CA ASN A 142 5.45 -7.87 4.44
C ASN A 142 6.59 -7.54 5.41
N ALA A 143 6.75 -6.27 5.80
CA ALA A 143 7.65 -5.85 6.88
C ALA A 143 7.10 -6.17 8.28
N LYS A 144 5.87 -6.68 8.39
CA LYS A 144 5.18 -7.00 9.66
C LYS A 144 5.10 -5.82 10.63
N THR A 145 5.04 -4.60 10.10
CA THR A 145 5.14 -3.38 10.90
C THR A 145 4.09 -3.32 12.00
N ILE A 146 2.80 -3.57 11.68
CA ILE A 146 1.72 -3.52 12.68
C ILE A 146 1.78 -4.72 13.62
N ASP A 147 2.16 -5.91 13.16
CA ASP A 147 2.39 -7.06 14.05
C ASP A 147 3.45 -6.77 15.11
N ASP A 148 4.52 -6.10 14.72
CA ASP A 148 5.60 -5.74 15.64
C ASP A 148 5.20 -4.59 16.57
N VAL A 149 4.34 -3.66 16.12
CA VAL A 149 3.67 -2.68 17.01
C VAL A 149 2.84 -3.41 18.06
N MET A 150 1.97 -4.33 17.66
CA MET A 150 1.11 -5.07 18.59
C MET A 150 1.94 -5.87 19.61
N LYS A 151 3.02 -6.51 19.17
CA LYS A 151 3.97 -7.22 20.07
C LYS A 151 4.64 -6.26 21.04
N ALA A 152 5.13 -5.10 20.56
CA ALA A 152 5.83 -4.12 21.40
C ALA A 152 4.95 -3.58 22.54
N PHE A 153 3.64 -3.50 22.31
CA PHE A 153 2.69 -2.98 23.31
C PHE A 153 1.90 -4.06 24.06
N ASN A 154 2.19 -5.33 23.83
CA ASN A 154 1.74 -6.49 24.59
C ASN A 154 0.27 -6.41 25.06
N GLY A 155 -0.66 -6.55 24.14
CA GLY A 155 -2.10 -6.56 24.41
C GLY A 155 -2.75 -5.18 24.64
N LYS A 156 -2.01 -4.06 24.55
CA LYS A 156 -2.57 -2.71 24.67
C LYS A 156 -3.00 -2.12 23.32
N VAL A 157 -2.69 -2.79 22.22
CA VAL A 157 -3.03 -2.37 20.85
C VAL A 157 -3.78 -3.47 20.15
N ASN A 158 -4.85 -3.13 19.47
CA ASN A 158 -5.51 -3.99 18.49
C ASN A 158 -5.49 -3.37 17.10
N HIS A 159 -5.74 -4.20 16.09
CA HIS A 159 -5.65 -3.84 14.69
C HIS A 159 -6.91 -4.23 13.92
N ILE A 160 -7.39 -3.32 13.09
CA ILE A 160 -8.50 -3.50 12.17
C ILE A 160 -8.04 -3.15 10.76
N VAL A 161 -8.04 -4.10 9.86
CA VAL A 161 -7.74 -3.89 8.45
C VAL A 161 -9.03 -3.58 7.70
N LYS A 162 -9.04 -2.50 6.92
CA LYS A 162 -10.16 -2.11 6.06
C LYS A 162 -9.68 -1.87 4.63
N PRO A 163 -9.99 -2.77 3.71
CA PRO A 163 -9.58 -2.62 2.31
C PRO A 163 -10.25 -1.42 1.65
N VAL A 164 -9.45 -0.60 0.96
CA VAL A 164 -9.90 0.55 0.17
C VAL A 164 -9.07 0.67 -1.10
N GLN A 165 -9.55 1.44 -2.08
CA GLN A 165 -8.82 1.75 -3.30
C GLN A 165 -8.84 3.26 -3.57
N TRP A 166 -7.68 3.84 -3.84
CA TRP A 166 -7.54 5.24 -4.24
C TRP A 166 -7.07 5.38 -5.70
N VAL A 167 -6.21 4.47 -6.12
CA VAL A 167 -5.68 4.39 -7.48
C VAL A 167 -6.34 3.20 -8.17
N ASN A 168 -6.60 3.30 -9.46
CA ASN A 168 -7.21 2.19 -10.19
C ASN A 168 -6.19 1.07 -10.39
N HIS A 169 -6.29 0.03 -9.57
CA HIS A 169 -5.60 -1.23 -9.72
C HIS A 169 -6.62 -2.31 -10.15
N ASP A 170 -6.21 -3.24 -11.01
CA ASP A 170 -7.12 -4.11 -11.75
C ASP A 170 -7.96 -5.06 -10.87
N ASN A 171 -7.38 -5.58 -9.78
CA ASN A 171 -8.02 -6.62 -8.98
C ASN A 171 -8.21 -6.23 -7.51
N THR A 172 -7.98 -4.97 -7.13
CA THR A 172 -8.16 -4.50 -5.75
C THR A 172 -9.56 -4.77 -5.22
N GLU A 173 -10.61 -4.42 -5.98
CA GLU A 173 -12.00 -4.65 -5.55
C GLU A 173 -12.24 -6.14 -5.28
N TYR A 174 -11.86 -7.02 -6.20
CA TYR A 174 -12.06 -8.46 -6.03
C TYR A 174 -11.31 -9.02 -4.82
N LYS A 175 -10.03 -8.69 -4.64
CA LYS A 175 -9.20 -9.15 -3.52
C LYS A 175 -9.71 -8.64 -2.18
N SER A 176 -10.16 -7.39 -2.16
CA SER A 176 -10.76 -6.77 -0.98
C SER A 176 -12.07 -7.47 -0.59
N ILE A 177 -12.95 -7.70 -1.56
CA ILE A 177 -14.21 -8.42 -1.35
C ILE A 177 -13.94 -9.87 -0.93
N ALA A 178 -12.95 -10.54 -1.52
CA ALA A 178 -12.56 -11.89 -1.13
C ALA A 178 -12.13 -11.96 0.34
N THR A 179 -11.35 -10.99 0.80
CA THR A 179 -10.95 -10.86 2.22
C THR A 179 -12.17 -10.66 3.12
N ILE A 180 -13.09 -9.76 2.75
CA ILE A 180 -14.36 -9.52 3.46
C ILE A 180 -15.18 -10.82 3.53
N CYS A 181 -15.29 -11.55 2.43
CA CYS A 181 -16.03 -12.80 2.36
C CYS A 181 -15.44 -13.92 3.21
N ALA A 182 -14.12 -14.02 3.29
CA ALA A 182 -13.47 -14.96 4.18
C ALA A 182 -13.87 -14.71 5.65
N GLY A 183 -13.85 -13.46 6.08
CA GLY A 183 -14.28 -13.06 7.42
C GLY A 183 -15.77 -13.28 7.67
N LYS A 184 -16.64 -13.03 6.68
CA LYS A 184 -18.08 -13.30 6.79
C LYS A 184 -18.42 -14.79 6.93
N ILE A 185 -17.57 -15.66 6.41
CA ILE A 185 -17.78 -17.11 6.47
C ILE A 185 -17.21 -17.70 7.75
N TRP A 186 -16.04 -17.26 8.17
CA TRP A 186 -15.28 -17.88 9.28
C TRP A 186 -14.59 -16.88 10.22
N TRP A 187 -15.16 -15.66 10.36
CA TRP A 187 -14.77 -14.65 11.36
C TRP A 187 -13.35 -14.09 11.18
N ASP A 188 -12.84 -13.48 12.24
CA ASP A 188 -11.57 -12.74 12.28
C ASP A 188 -10.40 -13.51 11.71
N LYS A 189 -10.28 -14.77 12.09
CA LYS A 189 -9.17 -15.62 11.67
C LYS A 189 -9.09 -15.75 10.16
N ALA A 190 -10.19 -16.14 9.51
CA ALA A 190 -10.19 -16.31 8.05
C ALA A 190 -10.03 -15.00 7.30
N TYR A 191 -10.51 -13.89 7.89
CA TYR A 191 -10.29 -12.55 7.34
C TYR A 191 -8.80 -12.23 7.24
N TYR A 192 -8.07 -12.34 8.37
CA TYR A 192 -6.65 -12.02 8.42
C TYR A 192 -5.81 -13.03 7.62
N GLU A 193 -6.12 -14.31 7.69
CA GLU A 193 -5.41 -15.33 6.90
C GLU A 193 -5.58 -15.11 5.39
N MET A 194 -6.77 -14.72 4.91
CA MET A 194 -6.98 -14.38 3.50
C MET A 194 -6.21 -13.12 3.11
N PHE A 195 -6.30 -12.07 3.93
CA PHE A 195 -5.57 -10.84 3.73
C PHE A 195 -4.06 -11.09 3.65
N GLU A 196 -3.50 -11.78 4.62
CA GLU A 196 -2.08 -12.10 4.69
C GLU A 196 -1.61 -12.96 3.52
N LYS A 197 -2.38 -13.98 3.14
CA LYS A 197 -2.05 -14.80 1.96
C LYS A 197 -1.97 -13.97 0.69
N ILE A 198 -2.89 -13.03 0.49
CA ILE A 198 -2.88 -12.11 -0.65
C ILE A 198 -1.65 -11.20 -0.59
N MET A 199 -1.36 -10.60 0.55
CA MET A 199 -0.27 -9.65 0.71
C MET A 199 1.10 -10.33 0.63
N TRP A 200 1.30 -11.45 1.33
CA TRP A 200 2.58 -12.17 1.35
C TRP A 200 2.89 -12.91 0.05
N SER A 201 1.89 -13.26 -0.73
CA SER A 201 2.07 -13.82 -2.07
C SER A 201 2.34 -12.75 -3.14
N SER A 202 2.31 -11.48 -2.76
CA SER A 202 2.58 -10.34 -3.63
C SER A 202 3.93 -9.70 -3.28
N THR A 203 4.57 -9.09 -4.28
CA THR A 203 5.71 -8.20 -4.09
C THR A 203 5.34 -6.79 -4.56
N GLN A 204 6.22 -5.81 -4.34
CA GLN A 204 5.98 -4.45 -4.84
C GLN A 204 5.87 -4.37 -6.37
N GLN A 205 6.36 -5.37 -7.10
CA GLN A 205 6.38 -5.43 -8.56
C GLN A 205 5.42 -6.44 -9.15
N VAL A 206 5.06 -7.48 -8.37
CA VAL A 206 4.24 -8.60 -8.87
C VAL A 206 3.11 -8.86 -7.88
N MET A 207 1.90 -8.62 -8.34
CA MET A 207 0.68 -8.88 -7.55
C MET A 207 0.23 -10.32 -7.73
N VAL A 208 -0.27 -10.92 -6.65
CA VAL A 208 -0.89 -12.25 -6.75
C VAL A 208 -2.05 -12.23 -7.76
N PRO A 209 -2.13 -13.20 -8.68
CA PRO A 209 -3.21 -13.26 -9.66
C PRO A 209 -4.57 -13.48 -8.97
N LYS A 210 -5.64 -12.95 -9.58
CA LYS A 210 -7.02 -13.09 -9.09
C LYS A 210 -7.41 -14.56 -8.89
N GLU A 211 -7.02 -15.43 -9.81
CA GLU A 211 -7.34 -16.86 -9.80
C GLU A 211 -6.78 -17.55 -8.58
N LYS A 212 -5.59 -17.13 -8.12
CA LYS A 212 -4.93 -17.69 -6.93
C LYS A 212 -5.70 -17.41 -5.64
N VAL A 213 -6.46 -16.33 -5.58
CA VAL A 213 -7.29 -16.00 -4.41
C VAL A 213 -8.38 -17.05 -4.15
N THR A 214 -8.91 -17.66 -5.22
CA THR A 214 -9.85 -18.79 -5.11
C THR A 214 -9.17 -20.04 -4.53
N ASP A 215 -7.90 -20.27 -4.86
CA ASP A 215 -7.13 -21.37 -4.25
C ASP A 215 -6.89 -21.10 -2.77
N PHE A 216 -6.61 -19.85 -2.38
CA PHE A 216 -6.47 -19.49 -0.96
C PHE A 216 -7.75 -19.77 -0.17
N ALA A 217 -8.93 -19.51 -0.76
CA ALA A 217 -10.19 -19.86 -0.11
C ALA A 217 -10.30 -21.38 0.17
N LYS A 218 -9.85 -22.22 -0.77
CA LYS A 218 -9.79 -23.69 -0.58
C LYS A 218 -8.75 -24.08 0.49
N GLU A 219 -7.57 -23.46 0.46
CA GLU A 219 -6.52 -23.69 1.45
C GLU A 219 -6.96 -23.31 2.87
N LEU A 220 -7.84 -22.30 2.98
CA LEU A 220 -8.47 -21.88 4.24
C LEU A 220 -9.71 -22.71 4.61
N TRP A 221 -10.02 -23.76 3.86
CA TRP A 221 -11.18 -24.64 4.08
C TRP A 221 -12.53 -23.89 4.07
N LEU A 222 -12.62 -22.77 3.35
CA LEU A 222 -13.87 -22.04 3.20
C LEU A 222 -14.82 -22.82 2.30
N ASP A 223 -16.12 -22.77 2.64
CA ASP A 223 -17.17 -23.31 1.76
C ASP A 223 -17.12 -22.58 0.41
N ASN A 224 -16.71 -23.28 -0.63
CA ASN A 224 -16.47 -22.71 -1.94
C ASN A 224 -17.74 -22.10 -2.59
N ALA A 225 -18.92 -22.70 -2.34
CA ALA A 225 -20.17 -22.17 -2.87
C ALA A 225 -20.56 -20.86 -2.16
N LYS A 226 -20.44 -20.81 -0.84
CA LYS A 226 -20.67 -19.60 -0.05
C LYS A 226 -19.67 -18.50 -0.39
N PHE A 227 -18.40 -18.86 -0.57
CA PHE A 227 -17.34 -17.92 -0.94
C PHE A 227 -17.63 -17.28 -2.31
N THR A 228 -17.92 -18.10 -3.32
CA THR A 228 -18.24 -17.61 -4.67
C THR A 228 -19.49 -16.73 -4.65
N ALA A 229 -20.55 -17.15 -3.96
CA ALA A 229 -21.78 -16.35 -3.84
C ALA A 229 -21.51 -15.01 -3.11
N CYS A 230 -20.68 -15.00 -2.06
CA CYS A 230 -20.32 -13.79 -1.34
C CYS A 230 -19.52 -12.83 -2.20
N THR A 231 -18.50 -13.30 -2.96
CA THR A 231 -17.64 -12.43 -3.78
C THR A 231 -18.37 -11.71 -4.91
N THR A 232 -19.57 -12.14 -5.23
CA THR A 232 -20.46 -11.48 -6.22
C THR A 232 -21.64 -10.74 -5.57
N SER A 233 -21.76 -10.76 -4.24
CA SER A 233 -22.89 -10.18 -3.54
C SER A 233 -22.82 -8.65 -3.47
N THR A 234 -23.98 -8.01 -3.58
CA THR A 234 -24.14 -6.56 -3.37
C THR A 234 -23.79 -6.14 -1.94
N GLU A 235 -24.00 -7.02 -0.96
CA GLU A 235 -23.69 -6.77 0.43
C GLU A 235 -22.17 -6.63 0.66
N ALA A 236 -21.37 -7.58 0.17
CA ALA A 236 -19.90 -7.50 0.32
C ALA A 236 -19.32 -6.29 -0.43
N LYS A 237 -19.88 -5.97 -1.59
CA LYS A 237 -19.52 -4.76 -2.34
C LYS A 237 -19.90 -3.48 -1.58
N ALA A 238 -21.05 -3.43 -0.92
CA ALA A 238 -21.46 -2.29 -0.12
C ALA A 238 -20.52 -2.06 1.08
N ILE A 239 -20.07 -3.14 1.75
CA ILE A 239 -19.08 -3.07 2.83
C ILE A 239 -17.76 -2.48 2.31
N TYR A 240 -17.24 -2.97 1.18
CA TYR A 240 -16.03 -2.45 0.54
C TYR A 240 -16.16 -0.97 0.19
N THR A 241 -17.29 -0.57 -0.39
CA THR A 241 -17.55 0.82 -0.80
C THR A 241 -17.63 1.75 0.42
N ALA A 242 -18.24 1.30 1.52
CA ALA A 242 -18.34 2.07 2.76
C ALA A 242 -16.97 2.38 3.39
N ASN A 243 -16.02 1.48 3.28
CA ASN A 243 -14.65 1.70 3.79
C ASN A 243 -14.00 2.95 3.17
N ARG A 244 -14.25 3.22 1.90
CA ARG A 244 -13.70 4.40 1.23
C ARG A 244 -14.30 5.70 1.78
N ALA A 245 -15.61 5.73 2.00
CA ALA A 245 -16.28 6.89 2.59
C ALA A 245 -15.79 7.13 4.03
N GLU A 246 -15.59 6.06 4.80
CA GLU A 246 -15.02 6.14 6.15
C GLU A 246 -13.59 6.69 6.12
N ALA A 247 -12.72 6.16 5.27
CA ALA A 247 -11.35 6.65 5.10
C ALA A 247 -11.29 8.13 4.73
N GLN A 248 -12.17 8.58 3.82
CA GLN A 248 -12.30 9.99 3.46
C GLN A 248 -12.70 10.87 4.65
N SER A 249 -13.62 10.40 5.49
CA SER A 249 -14.09 11.16 6.66
C SER A 249 -12.98 11.49 7.65
N VAL A 250 -11.95 10.65 7.72
CA VAL A 250 -10.75 10.84 8.57
C VAL A 250 -9.54 11.32 7.77
N LYS A 251 -9.74 11.76 6.53
CA LYS A 251 -8.69 12.30 5.63
C LYS A 251 -7.59 11.27 5.26
N ALA A 252 -7.85 9.99 5.38
CA ALA A 252 -6.98 8.94 4.90
C ALA A 252 -7.11 8.82 3.37
N ASN A 253 -6.47 9.72 2.63
CA ASN A 253 -6.61 9.89 1.18
C ASN A 253 -5.56 9.09 0.37
N GLY A 254 -4.92 8.11 0.97
CA GLY A 254 -3.92 7.24 0.36
C GLY A 254 -3.76 5.94 1.15
N THR A 255 -3.03 4.98 0.59
CA THR A 255 -2.76 3.68 1.22
C THR A 255 -1.26 3.37 1.33
N PRO A 256 -0.83 2.73 2.44
CA PRO A 256 -1.61 2.48 3.64
C PRO A 256 -1.88 3.77 4.40
N GLY A 257 -3.09 3.90 4.96
CA GLY A 257 -3.45 4.96 5.88
C GLY A 257 -3.78 4.35 7.25
N ASN A 258 -3.00 4.68 8.29
CA ASN A 258 -3.16 4.09 9.62
C ASN A 258 -3.75 5.12 10.57
N LEU A 259 -5.02 4.96 10.94
CA LEU A 259 -5.68 5.78 11.94
C LEU A 259 -5.44 5.17 13.32
N ILE A 260 -4.63 5.82 14.14
CA ILE A 260 -4.36 5.43 15.52
C ILE A 260 -5.41 6.11 16.40
N ILE A 261 -6.15 5.35 17.17
CA ILE A 261 -7.23 5.82 18.04
C ILE A 261 -6.85 5.55 19.50
N ASN A 262 -6.78 6.59 20.32
CA ASN A 262 -6.75 6.46 21.77
C ASN A 262 -8.17 6.14 22.27
N ASN A 263 -8.43 4.91 22.69
CA ASN A 263 -9.74 4.44 23.10
C ASN A 263 -10.24 5.05 24.44
N THR A 264 -9.38 5.78 25.15
CA THR A 264 -9.73 6.46 26.40
C THR A 264 -10.17 7.91 26.15
N THR A 265 -9.45 8.63 25.24
CA THR A 265 -9.69 10.06 25.02
C THR A 265 -10.45 10.36 23.71
N ASN A 266 -10.61 9.37 22.85
CA ASN A 266 -11.12 9.51 21.48
C ASN A 266 -10.26 10.41 20.54
N GLU A 267 -9.06 10.76 20.98
CA GLU A 267 -8.09 11.41 20.10
C GLU A 267 -7.58 10.43 19.06
N THR A 268 -7.39 10.94 17.87
CA THR A 268 -6.89 10.16 16.73
C THR A 268 -5.67 10.82 16.11
N THR A 269 -4.78 9.99 15.59
CA THR A 269 -3.61 10.42 14.83
C THR A 269 -3.56 9.63 13.52
N LEU A 270 -3.50 10.32 12.39
CA LEU A 270 -3.40 9.66 11.08
C LEU A 270 -1.94 9.57 10.64
N VAL A 271 -1.48 8.34 10.43
CA VAL A 271 -0.17 8.03 9.82
C VAL A 271 -0.42 7.65 8.36
N ALA A 272 -0.24 8.60 7.44
CA ALA A 272 -0.47 8.41 6.01
C ALA A 272 0.81 7.89 5.34
N GLY A 273 0.89 6.58 5.11
CA GLY A 273 2.01 5.91 4.46
C GLY A 273 2.58 4.74 5.26
N ALA A 274 3.51 4.02 4.62
CA ALA A 274 4.20 2.85 5.19
C ALA A 274 5.41 3.28 6.03
N TYR A 275 5.16 3.78 7.22
CA TYR A 275 6.17 4.21 8.19
C TYR A 275 6.75 3.02 8.98
N PRO A 276 7.99 3.11 9.50
CA PRO A 276 8.62 2.07 10.30
C PRO A 276 8.04 1.98 11.72
N LEU A 277 8.31 0.85 12.40
CA LEU A 277 7.87 0.56 13.77
C LEU A 277 8.10 1.69 14.75
N ASP A 278 9.29 2.30 14.75
CA ASP A 278 9.66 3.31 15.74
C ASP A 278 8.78 4.57 15.68
N GLN A 279 8.27 4.89 14.48
CA GLN A 279 7.33 6.00 14.33
C GLN A 279 6.00 5.69 15.04
N PHE A 280 5.47 4.48 14.87
CA PHE A 280 4.26 4.04 15.58
C PHE A 280 4.48 4.00 17.09
N LYS A 281 5.64 3.50 17.54
CA LYS A 281 5.97 3.48 18.99
C LYS A 281 5.93 4.88 19.58
N THR A 282 6.58 5.85 18.94
CA THR A 282 6.61 7.24 19.41
C THR A 282 5.20 7.82 19.59
N LEU A 283 4.28 7.50 18.66
CA LEU A 283 2.90 8.00 18.70
C LEU A 283 2.04 7.26 19.74
N ILE A 284 2.25 5.96 19.95
CA ILE A 284 1.42 5.11 20.80
C ILE A 284 1.87 5.11 22.26
N GLU A 285 3.17 5.22 22.55
CA GLU A 285 3.69 5.20 23.92
C GLU A 285 2.98 6.17 24.90
N PRO A 286 2.65 7.43 24.51
CA PRO A 286 1.89 8.32 25.38
C PRO A 286 0.46 7.87 25.66
N MET A 287 -0.15 7.11 24.73
CA MET A 287 -1.56 6.69 24.81
C MET A 287 -1.79 5.48 25.71
N VAL A 288 -0.73 4.73 26.03
CA VAL A 288 -0.81 3.46 26.78
C VAL A 288 -0.26 3.54 28.21
N LYS A 289 0.19 4.72 28.61
CA LYS A 289 0.67 5.03 29.97
C LYS A 289 -0.43 5.03 31.02
#